data_fd02aa0861f20c1839c872c031243000
#
_entry.id   fd02aa0861f20c1839c872c031243000
#
_cell.length_a   1.000
_cell.length_b   1.000
_cell.length_c   1.000
_cell.angle_alpha   90.00
_cell.angle_beta   90.00
_cell.angle_gamma   90.00
#
_symmetry.space_group_name_H-M   'P 1'
#
loop_
_entity.id
_entity.type
_entity.pdbx_description
1 polymer ?
#
loop_
_entity_poly.entity_id
_entity_poly.type
_entity_poly.pdbx_seq_one_letter_code
_entity_poly.pdbx_strand_id
1 'polypeptide(L)'
;MIQQGTSFKPSLSLLDGTMVVAGSMIGSGIFIVSADITRHVGSAGWLIFVWAITGFMTLVAAVSYGELSAMFPKAGGQYVYLKEAYNPLTGFLYGWSFFAVIQTGTIAAVAVAFSKFAGYFFHPLELTDENILLHMGSTKIYIAQFVSIGLIILLTYINSKGIRGGKIIQTTFTVTKLLSLFGLIVFGFLIGAKSSVWHANWRDAWSMKGWTQQGDTFSISGIAVLGAIAAAMVGSIFSSDAWNNVTFIAGEIKNPKRNIGLSLFLGTLIVSLIYVSTNMMYTSVLSMHDIAFAPQERVAVAAANVIFGNMGTYLIAATIMISTFGCNNGLILAGARVYYTMANDGLFFRKAGTLNKFAVPQWALWAQCVVASILCLSGKYGDLLDMVAFVAVAFYALTIIGIFILRRKRPAAERPYKAFAYPFLPLIYIILSIAFCVALSIQKPTYVGWGLFIALIGIPLYYLAVSNKKNISD
;
A
#
# COMPACT_ATOMS: atom_id res chain seq x y z
N MET A 1 17.08 -26.66 28.48
CA MET A 1 16.83 -25.27 28.89
C MET A 1 16.13 -24.57 27.74
N ILE A 2 14.82 -24.39 27.83
CA ILE A 2 14.05 -23.60 26.88
C ILE A 2 14.46 -22.14 27.15
N GLN A 3 15.20 -21.52 26.24
CA GLN A 3 15.46 -20.08 26.27
C GLN A 3 14.11 -19.39 26.39
N GLN A 4 13.90 -18.65 27.49
CA GLN A 4 12.78 -17.72 27.62
C GLN A 4 12.83 -16.77 26.43
N GLY A 5 11.97 -17.00 25.45
CA GLY A 5 11.94 -16.23 24.21
C GLY A 5 11.70 -14.76 24.54
N THR A 6 12.54 -13.90 24.01
CA THR A 6 12.32 -12.46 24.00
C THR A 6 10.96 -12.19 23.37
N SER A 7 10.01 -11.68 24.16
CA SER A 7 8.70 -11.26 23.67
C SER A 7 8.77 -9.82 23.14
N PHE A 8 7.83 -9.46 22.23
CA PHE A 8 7.66 -8.06 21.83
C PHE A 8 7.38 -7.19 23.06
N LYS A 9 8.01 -6.00 23.10
CA LYS A 9 7.84 -5.06 24.20
C LYS A 9 6.94 -3.90 23.76
N PRO A 10 5.81 -3.63 24.45
CA PRO A 10 4.96 -2.48 24.16
C PRO A 10 5.70 -1.17 24.37
N SER A 11 6.07 -0.50 23.29
CA SER A 11 6.86 0.74 23.32
C SER A 11 6.25 1.87 22.48
N LEU A 12 5.35 1.55 21.55
CA LEU A 12 4.76 2.49 20.61
C LEU A 12 3.49 3.12 21.18
N SER A 13 3.40 4.45 21.14
CA SER A 13 2.24 5.24 21.56
C SER A 13 1.16 5.31 20.46
N LEU A 14 0.03 5.97 20.75
CA LEU A 14 -0.99 6.29 19.75
C LEU A 14 -0.41 7.11 18.58
N LEU A 15 0.42 8.12 18.87
CA LEU A 15 1.06 8.94 17.86
C LEU A 15 1.96 8.08 16.96
N ASP A 16 2.78 7.22 17.56
CA ASP A 16 3.65 6.31 16.79
C ASP A 16 2.84 5.38 15.88
N GLY A 17 1.73 4.82 16.39
CA GLY A 17 0.81 4.01 15.60
C GLY A 17 0.17 4.77 14.43
N THR A 18 -0.27 6.01 14.67
CA THR A 18 -0.80 6.90 13.62
C THR A 18 0.27 7.21 12.57
N MET A 19 1.52 7.47 13.00
CA MET A 19 2.63 7.69 12.07
C MET A 19 3.02 6.43 11.30
N VAL A 20 2.85 5.24 11.87
CA VAL A 20 3.01 3.98 11.12
C VAL A 20 1.94 3.85 10.04
N VAL A 21 0.67 4.13 10.35
CA VAL A 21 -0.41 4.11 9.34
C VAL A 21 -0.13 5.13 8.24
N ALA A 22 -0.05 6.41 8.57
CA ALA A 22 0.18 7.47 7.58
C ALA A 22 1.50 7.28 6.82
N GLY A 23 2.55 6.87 7.53
CA GLY A 23 3.87 6.66 6.97
C GLY A 23 3.97 5.46 6.03
N SER A 24 3.20 4.40 6.26
CA SER A 24 3.15 3.26 5.34
C SER A 24 2.27 3.54 4.12
N MET A 25 1.19 4.29 4.28
CA MET A 25 0.30 4.69 3.17
C MET A 25 0.98 5.67 2.22
N ILE A 26 1.56 6.77 2.73
CA ILE A 26 2.17 7.79 1.88
C ILE A 26 3.52 7.29 1.35
N GLY A 27 3.48 6.66 0.21
CA GLY A 27 4.66 6.20 -0.55
C GLY A 27 4.93 7.10 -1.76
N SER A 28 4.97 6.48 -2.93
CA SER A 28 5.15 7.13 -4.24
C SER A 28 3.83 7.46 -4.92
N GLY A 29 2.73 6.78 -4.56
CA GLY A 29 1.50 6.76 -5.34
C GLY A 29 0.90 8.16 -5.57
N ILE A 30 0.71 8.96 -4.52
CA ILE A 30 0.13 10.31 -4.63
C ILE A 30 0.90 11.24 -5.59
N PHE A 31 2.16 10.95 -5.83
CA PHE A 31 3.03 11.74 -6.69
C PHE A 31 3.05 11.29 -8.15
N ILE A 32 2.55 10.06 -8.43
CA ILE A 32 2.65 9.38 -9.73
C ILE A 32 1.29 9.02 -10.30
N VAL A 33 0.43 8.31 -9.52
CA VAL A 33 -0.72 7.58 -10.08
C VAL A 33 -1.84 8.48 -10.60
N SER A 34 -1.86 9.76 -10.23
CA SER A 34 -2.86 10.72 -10.75
C SER A 34 -2.76 10.89 -12.27
N ALA A 35 -1.59 10.65 -12.88
CA ALA A 35 -1.43 10.61 -14.33
C ALA A 35 -2.24 9.46 -14.94
N ASP A 36 -2.06 8.24 -14.42
CA ASP A 36 -2.77 7.06 -14.89
C ASP A 36 -4.28 7.16 -14.63
N ILE A 37 -4.69 7.59 -13.43
CA ILE A 37 -6.10 7.85 -13.11
C ILE A 37 -6.72 8.80 -14.15
N THR A 38 -6.03 9.92 -14.45
CA THR A 38 -6.52 10.92 -15.40
C THR A 38 -6.65 10.33 -16.81
N ARG A 39 -5.74 9.47 -17.25
CA ARG A 39 -5.85 8.79 -18.56
C ARG A 39 -7.10 7.91 -18.65
N HIS A 40 -7.54 7.32 -17.55
CA HIS A 40 -8.72 6.46 -17.53
C HIS A 40 -10.05 7.21 -17.41
N VAL A 41 -10.08 8.34 -16.67
CA VAL A 41 -11.35 9.05 -16.38
C VAL A 41 -11.46 10.43 -17.03
N GLY A 42 -10.36 11.01 -17.50
CA GLY A 42 -10.25 12.15 -18.41
C GLY A 42 -10.71 13.50 -17.92
N SER A 43 -11.28 13.65 -16.71
CA SER A 43 -11.82 14.90 -16.21
C SER A 43 -11.59 15.13 -14.72
N ALA A 44 -11.61 16.37 -14.29
CA ALA A 44 -11.26 16.78 -12.92
C ALA A 44 -12.22 16.18 -11.88
N GLY A 45 -13.53 16.24 -12.10
CA GLY A 45 -14.51 15.71 -11.16
C GLY A 45 -14.36 14.21 -10.94
N TRP A 46 -14.15 13.45 -12.01
CA TRP A 46 -13.91 12.01 -11.89
C TRP A 46 -12.56 11.67 -11.25
N LEU A 47 -11.50 12.43 -11.52
CA LEU A 47 -10.21 12.28 -10.83
C LEU A 47 -10.39 12.42 -9.31
N ILE A 48 -11.06 13.49 -8.87
CA ILE A 48 -11.34 13.72 -7.45
C ILE A 48 -12.26 12.66 -6.87
N PHE A 49 -13.28 12.24 -7.62
CA PHE A 49 -14.20 11.17 -7.19
C PHE A 49 -13.46 9.85 -6.93
N VAL A 50 -12.54 9.45 -7.80
CA VAL A 50 -11.73 8.22 -7.62
C VAL A 50 -10.93 8.29 -6.32
N TRP A 51 -10.28 9.41 -6.02
CA TRP A 51 -9.57 9.58 -4.76
C TRP A 51 -10.49 9.63 -3.54
N ALA A 52 -11.64 10.31 -3.66
CA ALA A 52 -12.62 10.41 -2.58
C ALA A 52 -13.26 9.05 -2.25
N ILE A 53 -13.68 8.27 -3.26
CA ILE A 53 -14.28 6.96 -3.04
C ILE A 53 -13.25 5.97 -2.49
N THR A 54 -12.01 6.01 -2.96
CA THR A 54 -10.93 5.17 -2.42
C THR A 54 -10.63 5.54 -0.96
N GLY A 55 -10.55 6.84 -0.64
CA GLY A 55 -10.38 7.31 0.74
C GLY A 55 -11.54 6.88 1.65
N PHE A 56 -12.77 6.98 1.17
CA PHE A 56 -13.95 6.48 1.87
C PHE A 56 -13.87 4.98 2.13
N MET A 57 -13.56 4.17 1.11
CA MET A 57 -13.40 2.72 1.26
C MET A 57 -12.31 2.41 2.30
N THR A 58 -11.16 3.06 2.22
CA THR A 58 -10.05 2.84 3.16
C THR A 58 -10.45 3.20 4.59
N LEU A 59 -11.17 4.31 4.79
CA LEU A 59 -11.65 4.71 6.11
C LEU A 59 -12.65 3.72 6.68
N VAL A 60 -13.60 3.25 5.87
CA VAL A 60 -14.58 2.23 6.27
C VAL A 60 -13.89 0.91 6.63
N ALA A 61 -12.89 0.50 5.86
CA ALA A 61 -12.09 -0.67 6.19
C ALA A 61 -11.35 -0.48 7.52
N ALA A 62 -10.72 0.66 7.74
CA ALA A 62 -9.97 0.98 8.95
C ALA A 62 -10.85 0.94 10.21
N VAL A 63 -12.03 1.57 10.18
CA VAL A 63 -12.95 1.51 11.34
C VAL A 63 -13.53 0.12 11.56
N SER A 64 -13.71 -0.67 10.49
CA SER A 64 -14.15 -2.06 10.59
C SER A 64 -13.07 -2.94 11.24
N TYR A 65 -11.81 -2.78 10.83
CA TYR A 65 -10.66 -3.47 11.45
C TYR A 65 -10.43 -3.07 12.90
N GLY A 66 -10.90 -1.90 13.32
CA GLY A 66 -10.90 -1.47 14.71
C GLY A 66 -11.54 -2.49 15.64
N GLU A 67 -12.69 -3.11 15.25
CA GLU A 67 -13.35 -4.16 16.03
C GLU A 67 -12.49 -5.41 16.14
N LEU A 68 -11.94 -5.87 15.00
CA LEU A 68 -11.09 -7.07 14.96
C LEU A 68 -9.80 -6.88 15.76
N SER A 69 -9.17 -5.71 15.65
CA SER A 69 -7.94 -5.39 16.38
C SER A 69 -8.16 -5.27 17.89
N ALA A 70 -9.33 -4.79 18.32
CA ALA A 70 -9.69 -4.73 19.73
C ALA A 70 -10.02 -6.12 20.31
N MET A 71 -10.61 -7.01 19.50
CA MET A 71 -10.87 -8.41 19.87
C MET A 71 -9.58 -9.26 19.93
N PHE A 72 -8.66 -9.04 18.98
CA PHE A 72 -7.43 -9.82 18.83
C PHE A 72 -6.19 -8.92 18.80
N PRO A 73 -5.82 -8.31 19.94
CA PRO A 73 -4.71 -7.36 20.01
C PRO A 73 -3.33 -8.08 20.03
N LYS A 74 -3.11 -8.97 19.06
CA LYS A 74 -1.89 -9.77 18.92
C LYS A 74 -1.19 -9.43 17.61
N ALA A 75 0.13 -9.61 17.57
CA ALA A 75 0.91 -9.50 16.33
C ALA A 75 0.36 -10.44 15.25
N GLY A 76 0.47 -10.02 13.98
CA GLY A 76 -0.02 -10.77 12.83
C GLY A 76 -1.33 -10.25 12.22
N GLY A 77 -2.07 -9.37 12.94
CA GLY A 77 -3.21 -8.60 12.42
C GLY A 77 -4.17 -9.42 11.54
N GLN A 78 -4.30 -9.06 10.28
CA GLN A 78 -5.25 -9.66 9.33
C GLN A 78 -5.13 -11.19 9.21
N TYR A 79 -3.92 -11.75 9.29
CA TYR A 79 -3.72 -13.19 9.34
C TYR A 79 -4.49 -13.82 10.50
N VAL A 80 -4.38 -13.23 11.68
CA VAL A 80 -5.07 -13.71 12.88
C VAL A 80 -6.59 -13.57 12.71
N TYR A 81 -7.06 -12.44 12.17
CA TYR A 81 -8.49 -12.19 11.99
C TYR A 81 -9.14 -13.21 11.06
N LEU A 82 -8.49 -13.52 9.94
CA LEU A 82 -8.98 -14.53 8.99
C LEU A 82 -8.94 -15.94 9.57
N LYS A 83 -7.87 -16.28 10.30
CA LYS A 83 -7.76 -17.58 10.98
C LYS A 83 -8.88 -17.78 12.00
N GLU A 84 -9.18 -16.77 12.80
CA GLU A 84 -10.21 -16.83 13.86
C GLU A 84 -11.64 -16.76 13.33
N ALA A 85 -11.85 -16.00 12.24
CA ALA A 85 -13.16 -15.88 11.62
C ALA A 85 -13.56 -17.13 10.83
N TYR A 86 -12.65 -17.64 10.03
CA TYR A 86 -12.89 -18.77 9.13
C TYR A 86 -12.25 -20.05 9.65
N ASN A 87 -10.99 -20.25 9.34
CA ASN A 87 -10.19 -21.42 9.67
C ASN A 87 -8.68 -21.17 9.42
N PRO A 88 -7.79 -22.08 9.85
CA PRO A 88 -6.35 -21.93 9.64
C PRO A 88 -5.92 -21.87 8.17
N LEU A 89 -6.63 -22.54 7.24
CA LEU A 89 -6.33 -22.50 5.81
C LEU A 89 -6.53 -21.07 5.25
N THR A 90 -7.65 -20.43 5.56
CA THR A 90 -7.92 -19.06 5.08
C THR A 90 -6.89 -18.06 5.62
N GLY A 91 -6.50 -18.19 6.90
CA GLY A 91 -5.40 -17.41 7.47
C GLY A 91 -4.09 -17.65 6.73
N PHE A 92 -3.77 -18.91 6.46
CA PHE A 92 -2.57 -19.28 5.72
C PHE A 92 -2.55 -18.72 4.30
N LEU A 93 -3.65 -18.82 3.56
CA LEU A 93 -3.75 -18.29 2.20
C LEU A 93 -3.49 -16.79 2.15
N TYR A 94 -4.03 -16.05 3.12
CA TYR A 94 -3.68 -14.63 3.26
C TYR A 94 -2.19 -14.44 3.52
N GLY A 95 -1.63 -15.11 4.53
CA GLY A 95 -0.24 -14.94 4.90
C GLY A 95 0.73 -15.35 3.80
N TRP A 96 0.41 -16.40 3.03
CA TRP A 96 1.14 -16.80 1.85
C TRP A 96 1.07 -15.74 0.75
N SER A 97 -0.13 -15.26 0.42
CA SER A 97 -0.32 -14.20 -0.58
C SER A 97 0.35 -12.89 -0.15
N PHE A 98 0.33 -12.60 1.14
CA PHE A 98 1.02 -11.44 1.71
C PHE A 98 2.53 -11.53 1.55
N PHE A 99 3.12 -12.73 1.77
CA PHE A 99 4.53 -12.98 1.56
C PHE A 99 4.93 -12.98 0.09
N ALA A 100 4.14 -13.65 -0.77
CA ALA A 100 4.52 -13.90 -2.16
C ALA A 100 4.22 -12.71 -3.10
N VAL A 101 3.19 -11.90 -2.79
CA VAL A 101 2.67 -10.86 -3.68
C VAL A 101 2.45 -9.53 -2.97
N ILE A 102 1.59 -9.48 -1.93
CA ILE A 102 1.09 -8.20 -1.42
C ILE A 102 2.23 -7.37 -0.84
N GLN A 103 2.84 -7.85 0.24
CA GLN A 103 3.86 -7.09 0.97
C GLN A 103 5.16 -6.95 0.18
N THR A 104 5.64 -8.03 -0.38
CA THR A 104 6.90 -8.05 -1.14
C THR A 104 6.77 -7.30 -2.47
N GLY A 105 5.61 -7.37 -3.13
CA GLY A 105 5.29 -6.59 -4.32
C GLY A 105 5.20 -5.09 -4.01
N THR A 106 4.57 -4.73 -2.89
CA THR A 106 4.51 -3.33 -2.44
C THR A 106 5.90 -2.79 -2.09
N ILE A 107 6.73 -3.56 -1.36
CA ILE A 107 8.12 -3.20 -1.07
C ILE A 107 8.91 -2.97 -2.37
N ALA A 108 8.79 -3.88 -3.34
CA ALA A 108 9.46 -3.76 -4.63
C ALA A 108 9.00 -2.52 -5.41
N ALA A 109 7.68 -2.31 -5.52
CA ALA A 109 7.11 -1.16 -6.23
C ALA A 109 7.56 0.18 -5.62
N VAL A 110 7.53 0.31 -4.28
CA VAL A 110 8.00 1.53 -3.60
C VAL A 110 9.50 1.74 -3.76
N ALA A 111 10.31 0.65 -3.78
CA ALA A 111 11.74 0.75 -4.02
C ALA A 111 12.07 1.16 -5.48
N VAL A 112 11.34 0.62 -6.46
CA VAL A 112 11.46 1.03 -7.88
C VAL A 112 11.07 2.50 -8.04
N ALA A 113 10.02 2.96 -7.33
CA ALA A 113 9.68 4.36 -7.34
C ALA A 113 10.78 5.25 -6.73
N PHE A 114 11.44 4.83 -5.66
CA PHE A 114 12.60 5.54 -5.11
C PHE A 114 13.68 5.77 -6.18
N SER A 115 14.07 4.71 -6.89
CA SER A 115 15.10 4.81 -7.93
C SER A 115 14.64 5.62 -9.15
N LYS A 116 13.33 5.58 -9.50
CA LYS A 116 12.73 6.43 -10.54
C LYS A 116 12.92 7.94 -10.23
N PHE A 117 12.78 8.34 -8.94
CA PHE A 117 13.04 9.73 -8.54
C PHE A 117 14.52 10.03 -8.32
N ALA A 118 15.35 9.03 -7.98
CA ALA A 118 16.81 9.17 -7.99
C ALA A 118 17.35 9.47 -9.39
N GLY A 119 16.73 8.92 -10.44
CA GLY A 119 17.03 9.23 -11.83
C GLY A 119 16.88 10.70 -12.19
N TYR A 120 16.08 11.46 -11.44
CA TYR A 120 15.98 12.90 -11.62
C TYR A 120 17.28 13.65 -11.29
N PHE A 121 18.07 13.10 -10.38
CA PHE A 121 19.39 13.66 -9.99
C PHE A 121 20.54 13.03 -10.76
N PHE A 122 20.39 11.76 -11.17
CA PHE A 122 21.43 10.95 -11.80
C PHE A 122 20.88 10.28 -13.05
N HIS A 123 21.07 10.87 -14.21
CA HIS A 123 20.60 10.38 -15.52
C HIS A 123 20.78 8.87 -15.77
N PRO A 124 21.90 8.23 -15.36
CA PRO A 124 22.06 6.78 -15.53
C PRO A 124 21.01 5.92 -14.80
N LEU A 125 20.27 6.51 -13.86
CA LEU A 125 19.18 5.84 -13.12
C LEU A 125 17.79 6.08 -13.74
N GLU A 126 17.69 6.82 -14.85
CA GLU A 126 16.42 6.96 -15.56
C GLU A 126 16.03 5.66 -16.28
N LEU A 127 14.73 5.36 -16.27
CA LEU A 127 14.16 4.17 -16.92
C LEU A 127 13.93 4.44 -18.42
N THR A 128 14.99 4.81 -19.12
CA THR A 128 15.02 5.07 -20.58
C THR A 128 15.75 3.96 -21.31
N ASP A 129 15.48 3.83 -22.60
CA ASP A 129 16.10 2.78 -23.41
C ASP A 129 17.64 2.89 -23.49
N GLU A 130 18.19 4.08 -23.26
CA GLU A 130 19.62 4.34 -23.18
C GLU A 130 20.30 3.75 -21.95
N ASN A 131 19.55 3.55 -20.86
CA ASN A 131 20.03 3.08 -19.56
C ASN A 131 19.73 1.60 -19.30
N ILE A 132 19.43 0.83 -20.34
CA ILE A 132 19.24 -0.62 -20.22
C ILE A 132 20.60 -1.28 -20.00
N LEU A 133 20.74 -1.99 -18.87
CA LEU A 133 21.95 -2.75 -18.56
C LEU A 133 21.98 -4.12 -19.25
N LEU A 134 20.81 -4.80 -19.29
CA LEU A 134 20.70 -6.15 -19.81
C LEU A 134 19.30 -6.41 -20.38
N HIS A 135 19.24 -7.15 -21.49
CA HIS A 135 18.02 -7.71 -22.03
C HIS A 135 17.92 -9.19 -21.66
N MET A 136 16.86 -9.59 -20.94
CA MET A 136 16.52 -10.97 -20.65
C MET A 136 15.19 -11.33 -21.35
N GLY A 137 15.27 -11.77 -22.60
CA GLY A 137 14.11 -11.97 -23.45
C GLY A 137 13.34 -10.65 -23.66
N SER A 138 12.08 -10.60 -23.27
CA SER A 138 11.26 -9.37 -23.34
C SER A 138 11.47 -8.42 -22.15
N THR A 139 12.18 -8.84 -21.10
CA THR A 139 12.40 -8.04 -19.90
C THR A 139 13.65 -7.19 -20.03
N LYS A 140 13.50 -5.88 -19.81
CA LYS A 140 14.59 -4.90 -19.79
C LYS A 140 15.04 -4.69 -18.34
N ILE A 141 16.32 -4.87 -18.05
CA ILE A 141 16.90 -4.64 -16.72
C ILE A 141 17.68 -3.33 -16.75
N TYR A 142 17.34 -2.45 -15.79
CA TYR A 142 17.92 -1.11 -15.64
C TYR A 142 18.84 -1.03 -14.42
N ILE A 143 19.83 -0.14 -14.43
CA ILE A 143 20.69 0.14 -13.26
C ILE A 143 19.85 0.56 -12.05
N ALA A 144 18.76 1.30 -12.28
CA ALA A 144 17.81 1.73 -11.25
C ALA A 144 17.26 0.58 -10.38
N GLN A 145 17.08 -0.63 -10.96
CA GLN A 145 16.59 -1.79 -10.20
C GLN A 145 17.60 -2.27 -9.16
N PHE A 146 18.90 -2.15 -9.43
CA PHE A 146 19.95 -2.48 -8.45
C PHE A 146 19.99 -1.46 -7.30
N VAL A 147 19.71 -0.18 -7.58
CA VAL A 147 19.55 0.84 -6.53
C VAL A 147 18.33 0.52 -5.65
N SER A 148 17.22 0.07 -6.26
CA SER A 148 16.04 -0.39 -5.53
C SER A 148 16.36 -1.57 -4.61
N ILE A 149 17.09 -2.57 -5.11
CA ILE A 149 17.54 -3.73 -4.33
C ILE A 149 18.48 -3.30 -3.20
N GLY A 150 19.43 -2.40 -3.49
CA GLY A 150 20.33 -1.84 -2.48
C GLY A 150 19.57 -1.14 -1.34
N LEU A 151 18.52 -0.39 -1.68
CA LEU A 151 17.64 0.25 -0.70
C LEU A 151 16.93 -0.79 0.19
N ILE A 152 16.36 -1.85 -0.41
CA ILE A 152 15.66 -2.91 0.33
C ILE A 152 16.66 -3.62 1.29
N ILE A 153 17.86 -3.94 0.83
CA ILE A 153 18.91 -4.56 1.65
C ILE A 153 19.31 -3.64 2.82
N LEU A 154 19.54 -2.36 2.55
CA LEU A 154 19.91 -1.37 3.58
C LEU A 154 18.83 -1.26 4.66
N LEU A 155 17.55 -1.10 4.27
CA LEU A 155 16.46 -0.99 5.21
C LEU A 155 16.21 -2.31 5.98
N THR A 156 16.37 -3.44 5.33
CA THR A 156 16.31 -4.76 5.99
C THR A 156 17.40 -4.89 7.06
N TYR A 157 18.64 -4.49 6.73
CA TYR A 157 19.74 -4.48 7.68
C TYR A 157 19.46 -3.56 8.88
N ILE A 158 19.00 -2.33 8.65
CA ILE A 158 18.66 -1.39 9.73
C ILE A 158 17.58 -1.97 10.64
N ASN A 159 16.50 -2.50 10.06
CA ASN A 159 15.41 -3.09 10.83
C ASN A 159 15.81 -4.37 11.57
N SER A 160 16.83 -5.10 11.10
CA SER A 160 17.36 -6.29 11.79
C SER A 160 18.13 -5.97 13.08
N LYS A 161 18.55 -4.71 13.26
CA LYS A 161 19.27 -4.21 14.47
C LYS A 161 18.37 -3.71 15.59
N GLY A 162 17.04 -3.75 15.38
CA GLY A 162 16.07 -3.42 16.42
C GLY A 162 15.09 -2.32 16.03
N ILE A 163 14.00 -2.24 16.79
CA ILE A 163 12.86 -1.36 16.48
C ILE A 163 13.17 0.14 16.64
N ARG A 164 14.17 0.50 17.47
CA ARG A 164 14.48 1.93 17.71
C ARG A 164 14.92 2.65 16.43
N GLY A 165 15.79 2.05 15.64
CA GLY A 165 16.22 2.60 14.34
C GLY A 165 15.05 2.77 13.38
N GLY A 166 14.23 1.71 13.21
CA GLY A 166 13.05 1.74 12.38
C GLY A 166 12.01 2.79 12.81
N LYS A 167 11.78 2.95 14.13
CA LYS A 167 10.86 3.96 14.68
C LYS A 167 11.32 5.39 14.37
N ILE A 168 12.60 5.71 14.60
CA ILE A 168 13.15 7.05 14.36
C ILE A 168 13.00 7.39 12.86
N ILE A 169 13.42 6.50 11.98
CA ILE A 169 13.25 6.66 10.55
C ILE A 169 11.75 6.87 10.24
N GLN A 170 10.86 5.98 10.70
CA GLN A 170 9.43 6.05 10.44
C GLN A 170 8.85 7.41 10.83
N THR A 171 9.09 7.88 12.06
CA THR A 171 8.52 9.14 12.55
C THR A 171 9.11 10.34 11.81
N THR A 172 10.43 10.43 11.70
CA THR A 172 11.11 11.57 11.04
C THR A 172 10.69 11.69 9.58
N PHE A 173 10.75 10.59 8.83
CA PHE A 173 10.40 10.62 7.40
C PHE A 173 8.89 10.83 7.19
N THR A 174 8.02 10.31 8.09
CA THR A 174 6.59 10.57 8.00
C THR A 174 6.26 12.04 8.25
N VAL A 175 6.84 12.67 9.25
CA VAL A 175 6.65 14.10 9.51
C VAL A 175 7.15 14.93 8.32
N THR A 176 8.35 14.62 7.80
CA THR A 176 8.92 15.33 6.65
C THR A 176 8.00 15.28 5.44
N LYS A 177 7.49 14.09 5.07
CA LYS A 177 6.62 13.95 3.90
C LYS A 177 5.24 14.59 4.10
N LEU A 178 4.67 14.54 5.31
CA LEU A 178 3.42 15.24 5.62
C LEU A 178 3.59 16.77 5.48
N LEU A 179 4.67 17.32 6.03
CA LEU A 179 4.97 18.75 5.90
C LEU A 179 5.22 19.15 4.45
N SER A 180 5.90 18.30 3.68
CA SER A 180 6.19 18.59 2.26
C SER A 180 4.94 18.55 1.40
N LEU A 181 4.05 17.56 1.61
CA LEU A 181 2.75 17.52 0.91
C LEU A 181 1.87 18.70 1.33
N PHE A 182 1.81 19.01 2.61
CA PHE A 182 1.09 20.18 3.09
C PHE A 182 1.63 21.46 2.48
N GLY A 183 2.96 21.64 2.44
CA GLY A 183 3.61 22.77 1.77
C GLY A 183 3.27 22.82 0.28
N LEU A 184 3.34 21.70 -0.43
CA LEU A 184 2.99 21.64 -1.85
C LEU A 184 1.53 22.04 -2.09
N ILE A 185 0.59 21.59 -1.25
CA ILE A 185 -0.83 21.95 -1.31
C ILE A 185 -1.02 23.45 -1.08
N VAL A 186 -0.46 23.97 0.03
CA VAL A 186 -0.64 25.38 0.41
C VAL A 186 -0.03 26.30 -0.64
N PHE A 187 1.23 26.09 -1.03
CA PHE A 187 1.88 26.93 -2.03
C PHE A 187 1.27 26.73 -3.42
N GLY A 188 0.78 25.52 -3.73
CA GLY A 188 0.05 25.25 -4.95
C GLY A 188 -1.20 26.12 -5.09
N PHE A 189 -2.02 26.21 -4.04
CA PHE A 189 -3.20 27.09 -4.04
C PHE A 189 -2.86 28.59 -3.96
N LEU A 190 -1.83 28.98 -3.21
CA LEU A 190 -1.49 30.40 -3.01
C LEU A 190 -0.74 31.03 -4.19
N ILE A 191 0.15 30.25 -4.83
CA ILE A 191 1.07 30.76 -5.85
C ILE A 191 0.82 30.14 -7.22
N GLY A 192 0.58 28.81 -7.27
CA GLY A 192 0.49 28.03 -8.51
C GLY A 192 -0.88 28.04 -9.17
N ALA A 193 -1.95 28.22 -8.40
CA ALA A 193 -3.32 28.16 -8.89
C ALA A 193 -3.62 29.27 -9.89
N LYS A 194 -4.19 28.88 -11.04
CA LYS A 194 -4.60 29.80 -12.11
C LYS A 194 -6.09 29.64 -12.35
N SER A 195 -6.84 30.76 -12.26
CA SER A 195 -8.29 30.78 -12.50
C SER A 195 -8.66 30.21 -13.87
N SER A 196 -7.86 30.51 -14.92
CA SER A 196 -8.06 29.97 -16.26
C SER A 196 -7.94 28.45 -16.33
N VAL A 197 -6.94 27.86 -15.65
CA VAL A 197 -6.74 26.41 -15.58
C VAL A 197 -7.87 25.76 -14.81
N TRP A 198 -8.25 26.33 -13.65
CA TRP A 198 -9.36 25.84 -12.87
C TRP A 198 -10.66 25.82 -13.68
N HIS A 199 -11.04 26.92 -14.28
CA HIS A 199 -12.27 26.98 -15.09
C HIS A 199 -12.25 26.02 -16.28
N ALA A 200 -11.11 25.87 -16.96
CA ALA A 200 -10.97 24.92 -18.07
C ALA A 200 -11.17 23.47 -17.61
N ASN A 201 -10.52 23.06 -16.50
CA ASN A 201 -10.59 21.69 -15.98
C ASN A 201 -11.97 21.33 -15.42
N TRP A 202 -12.68 22.32 -14.80
CA TRP A 202 -13.94 22.09 -14.13
C TRP A 202 -15.18 22.39 -14.98
N ARG A 203 -15.01 22.93 -16.20
CA ARG A 203 -16.12 23.19 -17.13
C ARG A 203 -16.91 21.93 -17.47
N ASP A 204 -16.21 20.83 -17.78
CA ASP A 204 -16.78 19.52 -18.11
C ASP A 204 -16.32 18.45 -17.09
N ALA A 205 -16.34 18.80 -15.81
CA ALA A 205 -15.73 17.99 -14.74
C ALA A 205 -16.28 16.57 -14.61
N TRP A 206 -17.50 16.33 -15.05
CA TRP A 206 -18.17 15.03 -14.95
C TRP A 206 -18.32 14.33 -16.30
N SER A 207 -17.65 14.83 -17.35
CA SER A 207 -17.58 14.15 -18.64
C SER A 207 -16.56 13.02 -18.60
N MET A 208 -17.02 11.76 -18.61
CA MET A 208 -16.12 10.62 -18.62
C MET A 208 -15.44 10.49 -19.99
N LYS A 209 -14.12 10.57 -19.99
CA LYS A 209 -13.30 10.51 -21.21
C LYS A 209 -12.09 9.63 -20.94
N GLY A 210 -11.64 8.89 -21.97
CA GLY A 210 -10.33 8.26 -21.97
C GLY A 210 -9.36 9.08 -22.81
N TRP A 211 -8.05 8.90 -22.58
CA TRP A 211 -7.00 9.50 -23.38
C TRP A 211 -6.30 8.43 -24.21
N THR A 212 -6.08 8.72 -25.51
CA THR A 212 -5.21 7.92 -26.36
C THR A 212 -3.74 8.22 -26.04
N GLN A 213 -2.83 7.37 -26.52
CA GLN A 213 -1.39 7.63 -26.37
C GLN A 213 -0.94 8.89 -27.13
N GLN A 214 -1.68 9.30 -28.14
CA GLN A 214 -1.42 10.51 -28.94
C GLN A 214 -1.92 11.79 -28.27
N GLY A 215 -2.63 11.68 -27.13
CA GLY A 215 -3.16 12.83 -26.40
C GLY A 215 -4.58 13.25 -26.82
N ASP A 216 -5.24 12.50 -27.68
CA ASP A 216 -6.65 12.73 -28.03
C ASP A 216 -7.57 12.13 -26.98
N THR A 217 -8.77 12.70 -26.85
CA THR A 217 -9.80 12.18 -25.91
C THR A 217 -10.91 11.46 -26.67
N PHE A 218 -11.44 10.39 -26.06
CA PHE A 218 -12.64 9.69 -26.51
C PHE A 218 -13.65 9.56 -25.37
N SER A 219 -14.94 9.65 -25.68
CA SER A 219 -16.00 9.54 -24.70
C SER A 219 -16.19 8.11 -24.22
N ILE A 220 -16.38 7.92 -22.91
CA ILE A 220 -16.69 6.63 -22.29
C ILE A 220 -18.13 6.71 -21.76
N SER A 221 -18.98 5.73 -22.11
CA SER A 221 -20.37 5.70 -21.71
C SER A 221 -20.85 4.29 -21.37
N GLY A 222 -22.04 4.21 -20.75
CA GLY A 222 -22.65 2.93 -20.42
C GLY A 222 -21.82 2.11 -19.42
N ILE A 223 -21.77 0.81 -19.60
CA ILE A 223 -21.07 -0.12 -18.69
C ILE A 223 -19.55 0.09 -18.68
N ALA A 224 -18.96 0.67 -19.75
CA ALA A 224 -17.53 0.96 -19.84
C ALA A 224 -17.06 1.98 -18.77
N VAL A 225 -17.98 2.82 -18.26
CA VAL A 225 -17.72 3.76 -17.15
C VAL A 225 -17.25 3.00 -15.90
N LEU A 226 -17.90 1.89 -15.56
CA LEU A 226 -17.53 1.08 -14.39
C LEU A 226 -16.14 0.47 -14.57
N GLY A 227 -15.82 0.01 -15.77
CA GLY A 227 -14.48 -0.48 -16.10
C GLY A 227 -13.41 0.60 -16.00
N ALA A 228 -13.67 1.80 -16.51
CA ALA A 228 -12.76 2.93 -16.43
C ALA A 228 -12.50 3.36 -14.97
N ILE A 229 -13.56 3.43 -14.14
CA ILE A 229 -13.42 3.72 -12.71
C ILE A 229 -12.59 2.65 -12.01
N ALA A 230 -12.87 1.35 -12.26
CA ALA A 230 -12.12 0.28 -11.63
C ALA A 230 -10.63 0.29 -12.03
N ALA A 231 -10.32 0.52 -13.30
CA ALA A 231 -8.94 0.66 -13.77
C ALA A 231 -8.25 1.86 -13.10
N ALA A 232 -8.92 3.00 -13.05
CA ALA A 232 -8.42 4.20 -12.37
C ALA A 232 -8.19 3.97 -10.85
N MET A 233 -9.08 3.20 -10.21
CA MET A 233 -8.97 2.91 -8.77
C MET A 233 -7.77 2.06 -8.39
N VAL A 234 -7.16 1.29 -9.31
CA VAL A 234 -5.97 0.49 -8.99
C VAL A 234 -4.87 1.34 -8.38
N GLY A 235 -4.53 2.46 -9.02
CA GLY A 235 -3.49 3.36 -8.55
C GLY A 235 -3.83 4.02 -7.20
N SER A 236 -5.08 4.48 -7.01
CA SER A 236 -5.50 5.10 -5.76
C SER A 236 -5.63 4.10 -4.61
N ILE A 237 -6.10 2.86 -4.86
CA ILE A 237 -6.15 1.77 -3.88
C ILE A 237 -4.74 1.40 -3.44
N PHE A 238 -3.82 1.19 -4.38
CA PHE A 238 -2.41 0.93 -4.06
C PHE A 238 -1.78 2.06 -3.23
N SER A 239 -2.05 3.31 -3.60
CA SER A 239 -1.54 4.48 -2.85
C SER A 239 -2.11 4.59 -1.45
N SER A 240 -3.33 4.08 -1.25
CA SER A 240 -4.02 4.06 0.03
C SER A 240 -3.84 2.74 0.80
N ASP A 241 -3.01 1.83 0.30
CA ASP A 241 -2.74 0.53 0.93
C ASP A 241 -1.79 0.64 2.13
N ALA A 242 -1.51 -0.49 2.77
CA ALA A 242 -0.65 -0.59 3.96
C ALA A 242 -1.16 0.16 5.22
N TRP A 243 -2.38 0.68 5.19
CA TRP A 243 -3.02 1.29 6.36
C TRP A 243 -3.16 0.32 7.54
N ASN A 244 -3.30 -0.97 7.27
CA ASN A 244 -3.46 -2.03 8.26
C ASN A 244 -2.14 -2.50 8.90
N ASN A 245 -0.97 -1.98 8.48
CA ASN A 245 0.35 -2.37 9.00
C ASN A 245 0.49 -2.22 10.51
N VAL A 246 -0.20 -1.25 11.12
CA VAL A 246 -0.24 -1.07 12.58
C VAL A 246 -0.81 -2.28 13.30
N THR A 247 -1.68 -3.06 12.65
CA THR A 247 -2.26 -4.27 13.25
C THR A 247 -1.26 -5.42 13.33
N PHE A 248 -0.27 -5.45 12.45
CA PHE A 248 0.79 -6.48 12.43
C PHE A 248 1.75 -6.33 13.61
N ILE A 249 1.96 -5.10 14.07
CA ILE A 249 2.82 -4.75 15.19
C ILE A 249 2.05 -4.56 16.51
N ALA A 250 0.83 -5.10 16.61
CA ALA A 250 -0.04 -4.91 17.77
C ALA A 250 0.63 -5.27 19.11
N GLY A 251 1.53 -6.25 19.14
CA GLY A 251 2.29 -6.63 20.33
C GLY A 251 3.30 -5.56 20.82
N GLU A 252 3.59 -4.55 20.00
CA GLU A 252 4.52 -3.46 20.28
C GLU A 252 3.79 -2.14 20.61
N ILE A 253 2.45 -2.09 20.47
CA ILE A 253 1.60 -0.92 20.76
C ILE A 253 1.17 -0.91 22.23
N LYS A 254 1.30 0.23 22.90
CA LYS A 254 0.74 0.47 24.22
C LYS A 254 -0.78 0.57 24.15
N ASN A 255 -1.50 -0.05 25.09
CA ASN A 255 -2.96 -0.10 25.11
C ASN A 255 -3.57 -0.49 23.76
N PRO A 256 -3.20 -1.65 23.19
CA PRO A 256 -3.52 -2.01 21.80
C PRO A 256 -5.03 -2.06 21.52
N LYS A 257 -5.86 -2.49 22.47
CA LYS A 257 -7.32 -2.54 22.36
C LYS A 257 -7.94 -1.19 21.96
N ARG A 258 -7.33 -0.07 22.35
CA ARG A 258 -7.77 1.31 22.04
C ARG A 258 -6.94 1.94 20.92
N ASN A 259 -5.62 1.88 21.07
CA ASN A 259 -4.72 2.70 20.26
C ASN A 259 -4.63 2.22 18.81
N ILE A 260 -4.81 0.92 18.53
CA ILE A 260 -4.77 0.42 17.15
C ILE A 260 -5.97 0.97 16.37
N GLY A 261 -7.19 0.83 16.88
CA GLY A 261 -8.39 1.35 16.21
C GLY A 261 -8.32 2.87 15.98
N LEU A 262 -7.85 3.63 16.98
CA LEU A 262 -7.66 5.08 16.84
C LEU A 262 -6.57 5.44 15.83
N SER A 263 -5.44 4.70 15.81
CA SER A 263 -4.36 4.91 14.84
C SER A 263 -4.84 4.64 13.41
N LEU A 264 -5.61 3.57 13.22
CA LEU A 264 -6.24 3.25 11.94
C LEU A 264 -7.14 4.39 11.46
N PHE A 265 -8.06 4.84 12.31
CA PHE A 265 -8.99 5.93 11.97
C PHE A 265 -8.26 7.25 11.67
N LEU A 266 -7.40 7.71 12.59
CA LEU A 266 -6.70 8.99 12.43
C LEU A 266 -5.74 8.98 11.23
N GLY A 267 -4.95 7.92 11.08
CA GLY A 267 -3.98 7.80 10.00
C GLY A 267 -4.65 7.77 8.63
N THR A 268 -5.70 6.95 8.45
CA THR A 268 -6.43 6.87 7.17
C THR A 268 -7.18 8.15 6.86
N LEU A 269 -7.80 8.80 7.85
CA LEU A 269 -8.49 10.07 7.65
C LEU A 269 -7.54 11.17 7.20
N ILE A 270 -6.41 11.34 7.90
CA ILE A 270 -5.39 12.35 7.54
C ILE A 270 -4.89 12.13 6.12
N VAL A 271 -4.54 10.89 5.78
CA VAL A 271 -4.00 10.57 4.44
C VAL A 271 -5.05 10.77 3.35
N SER A 272 -6.30 10.34 3.57
CA SER A 272 -7.38 10.52 2.59
C SER A 272 -7.64 12.00 2.31
N LEU A 273 -7.67 12.83 3.35
CA LEU A 273 -7.84 14.28 3.20
C LEU A 273 -6.67 14.91 2.43
N ILE A 274 -5.43 14.51 2.73
CA ILE A 274 -4.24 14.98 2.03
C ILE A 274 -4.31 14.57 0.55
N TYR A 275 -4.69 13.35 0.23
CA TYR A 275 -4.74 12.85 -1.15
C TYR A 275 -5.78 13.59 -1.99
N VAL A 276 -6.98 13.79 -1.46
CA VAL A 276 -8.02 14.58 -2.13
C VAL A 276 -7.55 16.03 -2.32
N SER A 277 -7.01 16.66 -1.28
CA SER A 277 -6.52 18.05 -1.34
C SER A 277 -5.36 18.21 -2.33
N THR A 278 -4.44 17.24 -2.39
CA THR A 278 -3.33 17.25 -3.36
C THR A 278 -3.86 17.21 -4.80
N ASN A 279 -4.84 16.35 -5.08
CA ASN A 279 -5.41 16.27 -6.42
C ASN A 279 -6.26 17.48 -6.78
N MET A 280 -6.98 18.08 -5.81
CA MET A 280 -7.62 19.37 -6.00
C MET A 280 -6.59 20.47 -6.39
N MET A 281 -5.45 20.48 -5.71
CA MET A 281 -4.34 21.38 -6.03
C MET A 281 -3.78 21.08 -7.43
N TYR A 282 -3.54 19.81 -7.81
CA TYR A 282 -3.07 19.48 -9.16
C TYR A 282 -4.02 20.03 -10.24
N THR A 283 -5.34 19.89 -10.06
CA THR A 283 -6.33 20.42 -11.03
C THR A 283 -6.42 21.95 -11.04
N SER A 284 -5.87 22.66 -10.05
CA SER A 284 -5.80 24.11 -10.03
C SER A 284 -4.52 24.67 -10.68
N VAL A 285 -3.48 23.84 -10.77
CA VAL A 285 -2.13 24.22 -11.23
C VAL A 285 -1.82 23.71 -12.64
N LEU A 286 -2.27 22.48 -12.96
CA LEU A 286 -1.98 21.78 -14.21
C LEU A 286 -3.25 21.56 -15.03
N SER A 287 -3.14 21.61 -16.36
CA SER A 287 -4.23 21.16 -17.24
C SER A 287 -4.44 19.64 -17.09
N MET A 288 -5.65 19.13 -17.44
CA MET A 288 -5.90 17.68 -17.41
C MET A 288 -4.93 16.90 -18.32
N HIS A 289 -4.54 17.50 -19.45
CA HIS A 289 -3.51 16.95 -20.35
C HIS A 289 -2.15 16.86 -19.65
N ASP A 290 -1.71 17.92 -18.96
CA ASP A 290 -0.41 17.93 -18.27
C ASP A 290 -0.37 16.97 -17.09
N ILE A 291 -1.51 16.69 -16.45
CA ILE A 291 -1.63 15.65 -15.43
C ILE A 291 -1.51 14.26 -16.08
N ALA A 292 -2.29 14.00 -17.15
CA ALA A 292 -2.33 12.70 -17.84
C ALA A 292 -0.98 12.28 -18.43
N PHE A 293 -0.23 13.26 -18.97
CA PHE A 293 1.04 13.06 -19.68
C PHE A 293 2.22 13.73 -18.98
N ALA A 294 2.15 13.87 -17.65
CA ALA A 294 3.29 14.36 -16.88
C ALA A 294 4.57 13.55 -17.23
N PRO A 295 5.72 14.21 -17.49
CA PRO A 295 6.95 13.51 -17.88
C PRO A 295 7.30 12.39 -16.91
N GLN A 296 7.45 11.16 -17.44
CA GLN A 296 7.66 9.94 -16.66
C GLN A 296 6.62 9.74 -15.53
N GLU A 297 5.36 10.24 -15.72
CA GLU A 297 4.26 10.19 -14.74
C GLU A 297 4.54 10.94 -13.43
N ARG A 298 5.52 11.83 -13.37
CA ARG A 298 5.93 12.58 -12.18
C ARG A 298 5.04 13.82 -11.96
N VAL A 299 3.74 13.64 -11.70
CA VAL A 299 2.75 14.74 -11.59
C VAL A 299 3.15 15.78 -10.55
N ALA A 300 3.65 15.35 -9.39
CA ALA A 300 4.09 16.27 -8.34
C ALA A 300 5.29 17.13 -8.77
N VAL A 301 6.21 16.58 -9.59
CA VAL A 301 7.34 17.35 -10.13
C VAL A 301 6.84 18.36 -11.16
N ALA A 302 5.89 17.98 -12.03
CA ALA A 302 5.27 18.91 -12.97
C ALA A 302 4.55 20.08 -12.24
N ALA A 303 3.79 19.79 -11.19
CA ALA A 303 3.14 20.80 -10.36
C ALA A 303 4.17 21.70 -9.65
N ALA A 304 5.23 21.13 -9.06
CA ALA A 304 6.27 21.89 -8.40
C ALA A 304 7.02 22.82 -9.36
N ASN A 305 7.20 22.39 -10.63
CA ASN A 305 7.79 23.23 -11.66
C ASN A 305 6.94 24.50 -11.92
N VAL A 306 5.63 24.36 -12.00
CA VAL A 306 4.72 25.49 -12.18
C VAL A 306 4.71 26.43 -10.97
N ILE A 307 4.81 25.86 -9.73
CA ILE A 307 4.73 26.61 -8.47
C ILE A 307 6.05 27.32 -8.15
N PHE A 308 7.18 26.63 -8.27
CA PHE A 308 8.49 27.05 -7.75
C PHE A 308 9.59 27.12 -8.83
N GLY A 309 9.26 26.80 -10.10
CA GLY A 309 10.26 26.69 -11.16
C GLY A 309 11.22 25.49 -10.96
N ASN A 310 12.35 25.51 -11.68
CA ASN A 310 13.29 24.39 -11.68
C ASN A 310 13.84 24.01 -10.30
N MET A 311 14.03 24.95 -9.40
CA MET A 311 14.51 24.65 -8.03
C MET A 311 13.47 23.78 -7.27
N GLY A 312 12.19 24.05 -7.46
CA GLY A 312 11.11 23.30 -6.83
C GLY A 312 11.05 21.85 -7.29
N THR A 313 11.38 21.56 -8.53
CA THR A 313 11.39 20.18 -9.06
C THR A 313 12.42 19.31 -8.35
N TYR A 314 13.63 19.81 -8.10
CA TYR A 314 14.66 19.10 -7.35
C TYR A 314 14.24 18.90 -5.89
N LEU A 315 13.69 19.93 -5.26
CA LEU A 315 13.22 19.82 -3.86
C LEU A 315 12.13 18.76 -3.71
N ILE A 316 11.15 18.75 -4.59
CA ILE A 316 10.06 17.76 -4.58
C ILE A 316 10.58 16.35 -4.90
N ALA A 317 11.46 16.19 -5.88
CA ALA A 317 12.06 14.89 -6.19
C ALA A 317 12.81 14.31 -4.97
N ALA A 318 13.63 15.13 -4.30
CA ALA A 318 14.32 14.74 -3.06
C ALA A 318 13.32 14.34 -1.95
N THR A 319 12.25 15.12 -1.77
CA THR A 319 11.20 14.82 -0.80
C THR A 319 10.49 13.51 -1.08
N ILE A 320 10.24 13.19 -2.36
CA ILE A 320 9.60 11.93 -2.74
C ILE A 320 10.54 10.75 -2.48
N MET A 321 11.85 10.91 -2.69
CA MET A 321 12.83 9.90 -2.30
C MET A 321 12.79 9.65 -0.78
N ILE A 322 12.75 10.71 0.03
CA ILE A 322 12.58 10.61 1.49
C ILE A 322 11.26 9.90 1.83
N SER A 323 10.17 10.25 1.14
CA SER A 323 8.85 9.63 1.34
C SER A 323 8.87 8.12 1.06
N THR A 324 9.40 7.72 -0.08
CA THR A 324 9.47 6.30 -0.48
C THR A 324 10.42 5.50 0.39
N PHE A 325 11.54 6.09 0.83
CA PHE A 325 12.45 5.48 1.81
C PHE A 325 11.73 5.18 3.13
N GLY A 326 11.01 6.18 3.69
CA GLY A 326 10.26 6.02 4.94
C GLY A 326 9.09 5.06 4.82
N CYS A 327 8.37 5.06 3.70
CA CYS A 327 7.31 4.11 3.40
C CYS A 327 7.85 2.68 3.38
N ASN A 328 8.92 2.43 2.62
CA ASN A 328 9.56 1.12 2.54
C ASN A 328 10.08 0.62 3.89
N ASN A 329 10.61 1.52 4.73
CA ASN A 329 10.99 1.18 6.10
C ASN A 329 9.80 0.64 6.90
N GLY A 330 8.64 1.29 6.83
CA GLY A 330 7.41 0.85 7.51
C GLY A 330 6.89 -0.50 7.01
N LEU A 331 6.90 -0.71 5.69
CA LEU A 331 6.51 -1.96 5.05
C LEU A 331 7.41 -3.13 5.50
N ILE A 332 8.73 -2.95 5.42
CA ILE A 332 9.72 -3.97 5.79
C ILE A 332 9.58 -4.32 7.29
N LEU A 333 9.44 -3.30 8.13
CA LEU A 333 9.29 -3.49 9.56
C LEU A 333 8.02 -4.28 9.89
N ALA A 334 6.88 -3.93 9.32
CA ALA A 334 5.59 -4.51 9.67
C ALA A 334 5.41 -5.94 9.12
N GLY A 335 5.78 -6.18 7.86
CA GLY A 335 5.52 -7.45 7.16
C GLY A 335 6.10 -8.69 7.85
N ALA A 336 7.32 -8.59 8.35
CA ALA A 336 8.01 -9.71 9.01
C ALA A 336 7.27 -10.25 10.25
N ARG A 337 6.40 -9.44 10.89
CA ARG A 337 5.62 -9.86 12.08
C ARG A 337 4.50 -10.84 11.70
N VAL A 338 3.96 -10.74 10.50
CA VAL A 338 2.96 -11.70 9.99
C VAL A 338 3.60 -13.08 9.84
N TYR A 339 4.77 -13.14 9.20
CA TYR A 339 5.50 -14.40 8.99
C TYR A 339 5.96 -15.02 10.31
N TYR A 340 6.37 -14.18 11.28
CA TYR A 340 6.68 -14.62 12.64
C TYR A 340 5.48 -15.29 13.30
N THR A 341 4.30 -14.67 13.22
CA THR A 341 3.08 -15.23 13.81
C THR A 341 2.68 -16.54 13.14
N MET A 342 2.74 -16.61 11.80
CA MET A 342 2.50 -17.86 11.05
C MET A 342 3.45 -18.99 11.44
N ALA A 343 4.73 -18.67 11.63
CA ALA A 343 5.73 -19.66 12.02
C ALA A 343 5.49 -20.21 13.42
N ASN A 344 5.06 -19.36 14.37
CA ASN A 344 4.68 -19.80 15.72
C ASN A 344 3.40 -20.65 15.74
N ASP A 345 2.51 -20.45 14.76
CA ASP A 345 1.35 -21.34 14.55
C ASP A 345 1.74 -22.66 13.85
N GLY A 346 3.00 -22.80 13.41
CA GLY A 346 3.50 -23.95 12.67
C GLY A 346 3.09 -23.97 11.19
N LEU A 347 2.71 -22.81 10.64
CA LEU A 347 2.23 -22.64 9.27
C LEU A 347 3.22 -21.87 8.37
N PHE A 348 4.46 -21.68 8.83
CA PHE A 348 5.55 -21.06 8.05
C PHE A 348 6.89 -21.64 8.48
N PHE A 349 7.97 -21.26 7.82
CA PHE A 349 9.32 -21.75 8.15
C PHE A 349 9.66 -21.50 9.62
N ARG A 350 10.08 -22.54 10.35
CA ARG A 350 10.37 -22.47 11.80
C ARG A 350 11.32 -21.34 12.18
N LYS A 351 12.33 -21.07 11.34
CA LYS A 351 13.29 -19.98 11.57
C LYS A 351 12.66 -18.58 11.60
N ALA A 352 11.51 -18.39 10.90
CA ALA A 352 10.79 -17.13 10.93
C ALA A 352 10.13 -16.83 12.30
N GLY A 353 9.85 -17.89 13.10
CA GLY A 353 9.31 -17.79 14.45
C GLY A 353 10.34 -17.48 15.53
N THR A 354 11.60 -17.19 15.17
CA THR A 354 12.64 -16.87 16.14
C THR A 354 12.96 -15.37 16.14
N LEU A 355 13.13 -14.80 17.32
CA LEU A 355 13.58 -13.43 17.49
C LEU A 355 15.09 -13.38 17.75
N ASN A 356 15.78 -12.41 17.18
CA ASN A 356 17.18 -12.14 17.48
C ASN A 356 17.35 -11.42 18.83
N LYS A 357 18.59 -11.12 19.23
CA LYS A 357 18.92 -10.38 20.49
C LYS A 357 18.26 -9.01 20.60
N PHE A 358 17.75 -8.46 19.51
CA PHE A 358 17.05 -7.18 19.46
C PHE A 358 15.51 -7.34 19.43
N ALA A 359 15.00 -8.54 19.70
CA ALA A 359 13.58 -8.90 19.65
C ALA A 359 12.94 -8.66 18.26
N VAL A 360 13.67 -8.98 17.19
CA VAL A 360 13.24 -8.81 15.80
C VAL A 360 13.27 -10.14 15.06
N PRO A 361 12.26 -10.50 14.23
CA PRO A 361 12.24 -11.70 13.42
C PRO A 361 13.18 -11.57 12.21
N GLN A 362 14.48 -11.64 12.46
CA GLN A 362 15.53 -11.35 11.48
C GLN A 362 15.46 -12.24 10.25
N TRP A 363 15.18 -13.53 10.42
CA TRP A 363 15.07 -14.46 9.30
C TRP A 363 13.92 -14.07 8.37
N ALA A 364 12.77 -13.70 8.94
CA ALA A 364 11.61 -13.25 8.18
C ALA A 364 11.86 -11.96 7.40
N LEU A 365 12.62 -11.01 8.00
CA LEU A 365 13.07 -9.80 7.32
C LEU A 365 13.92 -10.11 6.08
N TRP A 366 14.89 -11.01 6.19
CA TRP A 366 15.75 -11.37 5.06
C TRP A 366 15.02 -12.20 4.00
N ALA A 367 14.10 -13.07 4.41
CA ALA A 367 13.29 -13.83 3.45
C ALA A 367 12.43 -12.90 2.57
N GLN A 368 11.74 -11.93 3.15
CA GLN A 368 10.98 -10.95 2.35
C GLN A 368 11.89 -10.05 1.51
N CYS A 369 13.09 -9.72 1.98
CA CYS A 369 14.10 -8.97 1.23
C CYS A 369 14.46 -9.69 -0.08
N VAL A 370 14.72 -11.00 -0.02
CA VAL A 370 15.04 -11.79 -1.20
C VAL A 370 13.89 -11.78 -2.21
N VAL A 371 12.65 -12.06 -1.75
CA VAL A 371 11.49 -12.08 -2.65
C VAL A 371 11.23 -10.70 -3.26
N ALA A 372 11.26 -9.64 -2.45
CA ALA A 372 11.08 -8.27 -2.95
C ALA A 372 12.18 -7.87 -3.96
N SER A 373 13.42 -8.29 -3.73
CA SER A 373 14.53 -8.03 -4.66
C SER A 373 14.34 -8.74 -6.01
N ILE A 374 13.83 -9.98 -6.01
CA ILE A 374 13.47 -10.69 -7.24
C ILE A 374 12.35 -9.96 -7.97
N LEU A 375 11.33 -9.50 -7.25
CA LEU A 375 10.20 -8.76 -7.83
C LEU A 375 10.63 -7.40 -8.42
N CYS A 376 11.66 -6.75 -7.88
CA CYS A 376 12.23 -5.54 -8.52
C CYS A 376 12.76 -5.81 -9.94
N LEU A 377 13.21 -7.04 -10.21
CA LEU A 377 13.76 -7.42 -11.54
C LEU A 377 12.66 -7.90 -12.50
N SER A 378 11.48 -8.28 -12.02
CA SER A 378 10.46 -9.00 -12.79
C SER A 378 9.52 -8.11 -13.59
N GLY A 379 9.40 -6.80 -13.30
CA GLY A 379 8.37 -6.01 -13.95
C GLY A 379 8.46 -4.50 -13.77
N LYS A 380 7.59 -3.82 -14.51
CA LYS A 380 7.37 -2.39 -14.39
C LYS A 380 6.54 -2.10 -13.13
N TYR A 381 6.67 -0.88 -12.63
CA TYR A 381 5.91 -0.39 -11.47
C TYR A 381 4.39 -0.68 -11.57
N GLY A 382 3.77 -0.39 -12.72
CA GLY A 382 2.34 -0.59 -12.93
C GLY A 382 1.88 -2.05 -12.84
N ASP A 383 2.67 -2.98 -13.37
CA ASP A 383 2.34 -4.41 -13.35
C ASP A 383 2.29 -4.97 -11.92
N LEU A 384 3.18 -4.50 -11.04
CA LEU A 384 3.17 -4.85 -9.63
C LEU A 384 1.93 -4.29 -8.91
N LEU A 385 1.49 -3.07 -9.27
CA LEU A 385 0.31 -2.45 -8.69
C LEU A 385 -0.98 -3.24 -9.00
N ASP A 386 -1.16 -3.60 -10.26
CA ASP A 386 -2.35 -4.33 -10.72
C ASP A 386 -2.54 -5.65 -9.96
N MET A 387 -1.45 -6.43 -9.83
CA MET A 387 -1.47 -7.72 -9.16
C MET A 387 -1.72 -7.58 -7.64
N VAL A 388 -1.04 -6.62 -6.99
CA VAL A 388 -1.17 -6.38 -5.55
C VAL A 388 -2.58 -5.91 -5.20
N ALA A 389 -3.13 -4.93 -5.95
CA ALA A 389 -4.41 -4.31 -5.63
C ALA A 389 -5.56 -5.32 -5.60
N PHE A 390 -5.64 -6.22 -6.60
CA PHE A 390 -6.69 -7.24 -6.65
C PHE A 390 -6.65 -8.17 -5.43
N VAL A 391 -5.47 -8.76 -5.15
CA VAL A 391 -5.33 -9.75 -4.07
C VAL A 391 -5.56 -9.11 -2.71
N ALA A 392 -5.04 -7.90 -2.50
CA ALA A 392 -5.22 -7.16 -1.24
C ALA A 392 -6.70 -6.84 -0.98
N VAL A 393 -7.42 -6.27 -1.95
CA VAL A 393 -8.84 -5.91 -1.80
C VAL A 393 -9.71 -7.14 -1.57
N ALA A 394 -9.44 -8.26 -2.26
CA ALA A 394 -10.15 -9.51 -2.04
C ALA A 394 -10.00 -10.01 -0.58
N PHE A 395 -8.79 -9.98 -0.03
CA PHE A 395 -8.58 -10.36 1.37
C PHE A 395 -9.11 -9.32 2.37
N TYR A 396 -9.14 -8.03 2.04
CA TYR A 396 -9.80 -7.03 2.87
C TYR A 396 -11.31 -7.28 2.95
N ALA A 397 -11.96 -7.57 1.81
CA ALA A 397 -13.38 -7.95 1.79
C ALA A 397 -13.65 -9.19 2.65
N LEU A 398 -12.84 -10.26 2.49
CA LEU A 398 -12.95 -11.46 3.32
C LEU A 398 -12.79 -11.16 4.81
N THR A 399 -11.85 -10.29 5.17
CA THR A 399 -11.63 -9.93 6.57
C THR A 399 -12.82 -9.17 7.16
N ILE A 400 -13.43 -8.26 6.40
CA ILE A 400 -14.62 -7.52 6.84
C ILE A 400 -15.85 -8.43 6.91
N ILE A 401 -16.02 -9.39 5.97
CA ILE A 401 -17.02 -10.46 6.09
C ILE A 401 -16.79 -11.26 7.38
N GLY A 402 -15.54 -11.46 7.78
CA GLY A 402 -15.17 -12.11 9.03
C GLY A 402 -15.80 -11.49 10.28
N ILE A 403 -16.11 -10.19 10.28
CA ILE A 403 -16.81 -9.52 11.40
C ILE A 403 -18.21 -10.12 11.57
N PHE A 404 -18.95 -10.31 10.46
CA PHE A 404 -20.30 -10.91 10.49
C PHE A 404 -20.24 -12.35 10.99
N ILE A 405 -19.23 -13.12 10.54
CA ILE A 405 -19.03 -14.50 10.97
C ILE A 405 -18.70 -14.56 12.46
N LEU A 406 -17.78 -13.72 12.95
CA LEU A 406 -17.38 -13.71 14.36
C LEU A 406 -18.51 -13.24 15.28
N ARG A 407 -19.37 -12.32 14.82
CA ARG A 407 -20.55 -11.91 15.60
C ARG A 407 -21.56 -13.05 15.75
N ARG A 408 -21.66 -13.94 14.75
CA ARG A 408 -22.50 -15.15 14.84
C ARG A 408 -21.85 -16.28 15.62
N LYS A 409 -20.55 -16.57 15.35
CA LYS A 409 -19.82 -17.67 16.00
C LYS A 409 -19.51 -17.42 17.48
N ARG A 410 -19.25 -16.16 17.85
CA ARG A 410 -18.84 -15.76 19.21
C ARG A 410 -19.64 -14.55 19.69
N PRO A 411 -20.97 -14.68 19.88
CA PRO A 411 -21.83 -13.56 20.25
C PRO A 411 -21.45 -12.96 21.62
N ALA A 412 -21.01 -13.78 22.57
CA ALA A 412 -20.61 -13.38 23.92
C ALA A 412 -19.15 -12.84 24.01
N ALA A 413 -18.37 -12.84 22.92
CA ALA A 413 -17.00 -12.35 22.97
C ALA A 413 -16.95 -10.85 23.30
N GLU A 414 -16.01 -10.46 24.16
CA GLU A 414 -15.75 -9.05 24.47
C GLU A 414 -15.36 -8.27 23.21
N ARG A 415 -16.05 -7.14 22.96
CA ARG A 415 -15.76 -6.20 21.85
C ARG A 415 -15.54 -4.81 22.43
N PRO A 416 -14.31 -4.49 22.84
CA PRO A 416 -13.99 -3.18 23.43
C PRO A 416 -14.31 -2.01 22.50
N TYR A 417 -14.24 -2.26 21.18
CA TYR A 417 -14.71 -1.37 20.14
C TYR A 417 -15.62 -2.16 19.19
N LYS A 418 -16.71 -1.54 18.75
CA LYS A 418 -17.65 -2.09 17.76
C LYS A 418 -17.55 -1.29 16.47
N ALA A 419 -17.52 -1.98 15.33
CA ALA A 419 -17.44 -1.33 14.01
C ALA A 419 -18.55 -0.29 13.85
N PHE A 420 -18.14 0.94 13.50
CA PHE A 420 -19.06 2.06 13.38
C PHE A 420 -20.10 1.80 12.29
N ALA A 421 -21.36 2.19 12.57
CA ALA A 421 -22.50 1.99 11.69
C ALA A 421 -22.66 0.55 11.14
N TYR A 422 -22.29 -0.46 11.93
CA TYR A 422 -22.60 -1.85 11.60
C TYR A 422 -24.12 -2.08 11.54
N PRO A 423 -24.67 -2.83 10.57
CA PRO A 423 -23.94 -3.57 9.51
C PRO A 423 -23.67 -2.77 8.24
N PHE A 424 -24.17 -1.55 8.11
CA PHE A 424 -24.25 -0.79 6.85
C PHE A 424 -22.88 -0.47 6.25
N LEU A 425 -21.97 0.17 6.98
CA LEU A 425 -20.66 0.53 6.44
C LEU A 425 -19.82 -0.69 6.05
N PRO A 426 -19.67 -1.73 6.89
CA PRO A 426 -19.01 -2.96 6.46
C PRO A 426 -19.62 -3.58 5.21
N LEU A 427 -20.96 -3.57 5.07
CA LEU A 427 -21.66 -4.10 3.89
C LEU A 427 -21.37 -3.28 2.64
N ILE A 428 -21.40 -1.94 2.73
CA ILE A 428 -21.03 -1.04 1.62
C ILE A 428 -19.61 -1.34 1.16
N TYR A 429 -18.65 -1.49 2.08
CA TYR A 429 -17.29 -1.84 1.74
C TYR A 429 -17.19 -3.17 0.98
N ILE A 430 -17.89 -4.20 1.45
CA ILE A 430 -17.91 -5.52 0.81
C ILE A 430 -18.44 -5.41 -0.62
N ILE A 431 -19.56 -4.70 -0.82
CA ILE A 431 -20.17 -4.51 -2.14
C ILE A 431 -19.21 -3.78 -3.09
N LEU A 432 -18.60 -2.67 -2.64
CA LEU A 432 -17.66 -1.90 -3.44
C LEU A 432 -16.40 -2.71 -3.77
N SER A 433 -15.90 -3.50 -2.82
CA SER A 433 -14.74 -4.37 -3.04
C SER A 433 -15.03 -5.48 -4.04
N ILE A 434 -16.21 -6.11 -3.99
CA ILE A 434 -16.62 -7.12 -4.96
C ILE A 434 -16.77 -6.47 -6.34
N ALA A 435 -17.45 -5.32 -6.43
CA ALA A 435 -17.61 -4.59 -7.68
C ALA A 435 -16.24 -4.23 -8.30
N PHE A 436 -15.30 -3.74 -7.50
CA PHE A 436 -13.92 -3.47 -7.95
C PHE A 436 -13.23 -4.73 -8.46
N CYS A 437 -13.25 -5.82 -7.69
CA CYS A 437 -12.60 -7.08 -8.09
C CYS A 437 -13.19 -7.66 -9.38
N VAL A 438 -14.52 -7.62 -9.55
CA VAL A 438 -15.18 -8.08 -10.78
C VAL A 438 -14.78 -7.20 -11.96
N ALA A 439 -14.87 -5.88 -11.82
CA ALA A 439 -14.53 -4.96 -12.89
C ALA A 439 -13.05 -5.06 -13.29
N LEU A 440 -12.14 -5.19 -12.32
CA LEU A 440 -10.72 -5.37 -12.58
C LEU A 440 -10.41 -6.71 -13.27
N SER A 441 -11.13 -7.77 -12.91
CA SER A 441 -11.01 -9.08 -13.58
C SER A 441 -11.35 -9.02 -15.07
N ILE A 442 -12.29 -8.16 -15.45
CA ILE A 442 -12.67 -7.94 -16.85
C ILE A 442 -11.61 -7.08 -17.57
N GLN A 443 -11.10 -6.04 -16.91
CA GLN A 443 -10.17 -5.08 -17.52
C GLN A 443 -8.72 -5.61 -17.60
N LYS A 444 -8.29 -6.36 -16.60
CA LYS A 444 -6.90 -6.80 -16.41
C LYS A 444 -6.83 -8.32 -16.10
N PRO A 445 -7.42 -9.21 -16.95
CA PRO A 445 -7.56 -10.64 -16.64
C PRO A 445 -6.22 -11.35 -16.39
N THR A 446 -5.17 -10.97 -17.09
CA THR A 446 -3.83 -11.59 -16.94
C THR A 446 -3.25 -11.36 -15.55
N TYR A 447 -3.29 -10.13 -15.03
CA TYR A 447 -2.73 -9.80 -13.71
C TYR A 447 -3.57 -10.37 -12.58
N VAL A 448 -4.90 -10.33 -12.71
CA VAL A 448 -5.83 -10.98 -11.79
C VAL A 448 -5.60 -12.49 -11.77
N GLY A 449 -5.43 -13.11 -12.94
CA GLY A 449 -5.14 -14.54 -13.10
C GLY A 449 -3.85 -14.93 -12.37
N TRP A 450 -2.77 -14.19 -12.54
CA TRP A 450 -1.51 -14.44 -11.81
C TRP A 450 -1.67 -14.26 -10.30
N GLY A 451 -2.34 -13.21 -9.86
CA GLY A 451 -2.62 -12.98 -8.43
C GLY A 451 -3.39 -14.15 -7.79
N LEU A 452 -4.46 -14.61 -8.46
CA LEU A 452 -5.24 -15.77 -8.02
C LEU A 452 -4.42 -17.07 -8.04
N PHE A 453 -3.65 -17.31 -9.09
CA PHE A 453 -2.80 -18.50 -9.22
C PHE A 453 -1.81 -18.59 -8.08
N ILE A 454 -1.11 -17.48 -7.76
CA ILE A 454 -0.16 -17.45 -6.64
C ILE A 454 -0.89 -17.69 -5.31
N ALA A 455 -2.05 -17.09 -5.09
CA ALA A 455 -2.84 -17.32 -3.88
C ALA A 455 -3.28 -18.78 -3.76
N LEU A 456 -3.73 -19.41 -4.85
CA LEU A 456 -4.20 -20.79 -4.87
C LEU A 456 -3.08 -21.82 -4.70
N ILE A 457 -1.84 -21.54 -5.13
CA ILE A 457 -0.66 -22.37 -4.80
C ILE A 457 -0.49 -22.49 -3.28
N GLY A 458 -0.96 -21.54 -2.51
CA GLY A 458 -1.02 -21.64 -1.05
C GLY A 458 -1.79 -22.86 -0.54
N ILE A 459 -2.76 -23.40 -1.29
CA ILE A 459 -3.53 -24.58 -0.84
C ILE A 459 -2.64 -25.81 -0.67
N PRO A 460 -1.95 -26.30 -1.70
CA PRO A 460 -1.04 -27.45 -1.53
C PRO A 460 0.09 -27.17 -0.52
N LEU A 461 0.60 -25.94 -0.48
CA LEU A 461 1.63 -25.56 0.50
C LEU A 461 1.13 -25.64 1.95
N TYR A 462 -0.13 -25.30 2.20
CA TYR A 462 -0.76 -25.46 3.51
C TYR A 462 -0.78 -26.92 3.95
N TYR A 463 -1.23 -27.84 3.08
CA TYR A 463 -1.30 -29.26 3.42
C TYR A 463 0.09 -29.87 3.63
N LEU A 464 1.10 -29.44 2.87
CA LEU A 464 2.49 -29.84 3.11
C LEU A 464 3.01 -29.33 4.47
N ALA A 465 2.68 -28.09 4.85
CA ALA A 465 3.09 -27.54 6.14
C ALA A 465 2.43 -28.29 7.32
N VAL A 466 1.13 -28.61 7.20
CA VAL A 466 0.38 -29.35 8.23
C VAL A 466 0.86 -30.80 8.34
N SER A 467 1.15 -31.49 7.21
CA SER A 467 1.69 -32.86 7.20
C SER A 467 3.03 -32.95 7.92
N ASN A 468 3.94 -32.01 7.65
CA ASN A 468 5.23 -31.95 8.32
C ASN A 468 5.11 -31.68 9.83
N LYS A 469 4.03 -31.03 10.29
CA LYS A 469 3.78 -30.81 11.72
C LYS A 469 3.40 -32.09 12.43
N LYS A 470 2.63 -32.99 11.81
CA LYS A 470 2.27 -34.30 12.36
C LYS A 470 3.48 -35.22 12.50
N ASN A 471 4.33 -35.27 11.48
CA ASN A 471 5.54 -36.13 11.47
C ASN A 471 6.63 -35.72 12.48
N ILE A 472 6.49 -34.62 13.17
CA ILE A 472 7.46 -34.11 14.16
C ILE A 472 6.91 -34.24 15.58
N SER A 473 5.58 -34.42 15.74
CA SER A 473 4.90 -34.66 17.02
C SER A 473 4.79 -36.16 17.37
N ASP A 474 5.03 -37.02 16.41
CA ASP A 474 5.22 -38.48 16.56
C ASP A 474 6.74 -38.83 16.65
#